data_f96cb0ea308acd2c35981b432b8bdbc3
#
_entry.id   f96cb0ea308acd2c35981b432b8bdbc3
#
_cell.length_a   1.000
_cell.length_b   1.000
_cell.length_c   1.000
_cell.angle_alpha   90.00
_cell.angle_beta   90.00
_cell.angle_gamma   90.00
#
_symmetry.space_group_name_H-M   'P 1'
#
loop_
_entity.id
_entity.type
_entity.pdbx_description
1 polymer ?
#
loop_
_entity_poly.entity_id
_entity_poly.type
_entity_poly.pdbx_seq_one_letter_code
_entity_poly.pdbx_strand_id
1 'polypeptide(L)'
;MRRWKDQLVANASKFDFPIHTPYYELTPEQKLLLWRGNEYFHGLDDFFAYIDSERRKIQFRVMKARYTGKTRCPECGGSRLRREALYVRVGGRNIAELVRMPVDALIDFFAGLELDEHDAKTAARILVEIRNRLQYLADVGLGYLTLDRLSSTLSGGESQRINLSTSLGSNLTGSLYILDEPSIGLHPRDTNRLIKVLRQLRDLGNTVIVVEHEEEVIRAADYIVDIGPKAGYNGGEVVFSGTYDQLLQCKRSLTADYLTGRCKIAVPTSRRSPAAWITVKGARQNNLKNIDVRIPLGVMTCITGVSGSGKSSLAKGILYPALRRLLFDTGLKPGDFDAIEGDLSTLRSVEMVDQNPIGKSSRSNPVTYIKAYDEIRKLYADQPYAQRSGFNPSHFSFNIAGGRCEECQGEGFIKVGMQFMADVELVCEACGGKRFKDEILEVRYREKSIYDVLEMTVDDAIAFFGEEKKNATCKRIIERLRPLQEVGLGYIRLGQSSSTLSGGESQRVKLASFLSKESTEGNVMFIFDEPTTGLHFHDINKLLDAFNALIARGHTIVIVEHNMDVIKCADWVVDLGPKAGDRGGSIVFEGTPDGLAGCKESYTGRYLALREKNE
;
A
#
# COMPACT_ATOMS: atom_id res chain seq x y z
N MET A 1 -23.23 6.70 24.28
CA MET A 1 -22.06 7.36 24.89
C MET A 1 -22.39 8.75 25.43
N ARG A 2 -23.06 9.67 24.70
CA ARG A 2 -23.37 11.03 25.21
C ARG A 2 -24.11 10.99 26.55
N ARG A 3 -25.21 10.24 26.68
CA ARG A 3 -25.99 10.10 27.94
C ARG A 3 -25.13 9.64 29.14
N TRP A 4 -24.19 8.72 28.93
CA TRP A 4 -23.29 8.21 29.99
C TRP A 4 -22.27 9.27 30.42
N LYS A 5 -21.69 9.98 29.44
CA LYS A 5 -20.82 11.12 29.69
C LYS A 5 -21.56 12.23 30.47
N ASP A 6 -22.76 12.56 30.05
CA ASP A 6 -23.54 13.63 30.67
C ASP A 6 -23.89 13.29 32.14
N GLN A 7 -24.16 12.01 32.47
CA GLN A 7 -24.32 11.57 33.87
C GLN A 7 -23.05 11.75 34.70
N LEU A 8 -21.89 11.37 34.19
CA LEU A 8 -20.62 11.57 34.87
C LEU A 8 -20.37 13.06 35.12
N VAL A 9 -20.48 13.89 34.06
CA VAL A 9 -20.23 15.34 34.17
C VAL A 9 -21.18 16.02 35.13
N ALA A 10 -22.47 15.68 35.10
CA ALA A 10 -23.47 16.29 36.00
C ALA A 10 -23.28 15.92 37.46
N ASN A 11 -22.69 14.78 37.77
CA ASN A 11 -22.53 14.31 39.14
C ASN A 11 -21.08 14.34 39.66
N ALA A 12 -20.12 14.70 38.84
CA ALA A 12 -18.69 14.64 39.16
C ALA A 12 -18.31 15.38 40.47
N SER A 13 -18.95 16.51 40.76
CA SER A 13 -18.75 17.28 41.97
C SER A 13 -19.18 16.55 43.27
N LYS A 14 -20.07 15.54 43.16
CA LYS A 14 -20.53 14.80 44.36
C LYS A 14 -19.49 13.80 44.89
N PHE A 15 -18.52 13.43 44.06
CA PHE A 15 -17.45 12.49 44.43
C PHE A 15 -16.08 12.97 43.95
N ASP A 16 -15.94 14.27 43.75
CA ASP A 16 -14.68 14.98 43.45
C ASP A 16 -13.89 14.37 42.28
N PHE A 17 -14.59 14.05 41.17
CA PHE A 17 -13.97 13.48 40.00
C PHE A 17 -13.44 14.57 39.06
N PRO A 18 -12.14 14.53 38.63
CA PRO A 18 -11.52 15.57 37.83
C PRO A 18 -11.87 15.44 36.36
N ILE A 19 -13.01 15.99 35.93
CA ILE A 19 -13.53 15.86 34.55
C ILE A 19 -12.67 16.49 33.45
N HIS A 20 -11.75 17.38 33.84
CA HIS A 20 -10.84 18.08 32.91
C HIS A 20 -9.46 17.42 32.80
N THR A 21 -9.17 16.44 33.67
CA THR A 21 -7.89 15.73 33.67
C THR A 21 -7.86 14.66 32.58
N PRO A 22 -6.83 14.60 31.75
CA PRO A 22 -6.67 13.54 30.75
C PRO A 22 -6.64 12.15 31.40
N TYR A 23 -7.20 11.14 30.71
CA TYR A 23 -7.30 9.78 31.25
C TYR A 23 -5.95 9.20 31.72
N TYR A 24 -4.87 9.49 31.03
CA TYR A 24 -3.54 8.96 31.39
C TYR A 24 -2.97 9.57 32.69
N GLU A 25 -3.42 10.77 33.09
CA GLU A 25 -3.05 11.46 34.32
C GLU A 25 -3.93 11.07 35.52
N LEU A 26 -5.06 10.42 35.30
CA LEU A 26 -5.93 9.93 36.36
C LEU A 26 -5.21 8.92 37.25
N THR A 27 -5.48 8.97 38.57
CA THR A 27 -4.96 7.97 39.51
C THR A 27 -5.56 6.59 39.22
N PRO A 28 -4.92 5.49 39.67
CA PRO A 28 -5.48 4.13 39.50
C PRO A 28 -6.90 3.99 40.08
N GLU A 29 -7.19 4.64 41.18
CA GLU A 29 -8.51 4.65 41.83
C GLU A 29 -9.55 5.39 41.00
N GLN A 30 -9.19 6.57 40.45
CA GLN A 30 -10.06 7.33 39.55
C GLN A 30 -10.32 6.57 38.23
N LYS A 31 -9.32 5.87 37.68
CA LYS A 31 -9.49 4.99 36.54
C LYS A 31 -10.45 3.85 36.85
N LEU A 32 -10.28 3.20 37.99
CA LEU A 32 -11.18 2.10 38.40
C LEU A 32 -12.61 2.59 38.62
N LEU A 33 -12.78 3.76 39.20
CA LEU A 33 -14.08 4.40 39.40
C LEU A 33 -14.76 4.71 38.02
N LEU A 34 -14.00 5.24 37.09
CA LEU A 34 -14.51 5.50 35.71
C LEU A 34 -14.99 4.22 35.01
N TRP A 35 -14.29 3.11 35.24
CA TRP A 35 -14.67 1.83 34.66
C TRP A 35 -15.88 1.19 35.36
N ARG A 36 -15.89 1.13 36.68
CA ARG A 36 -16.95 0.46 37.45
C ARG A 36 -18.20 1.30 37.70
N GLY A 37 -18.04 2.63 37.73
CA GLY A 37 -19.11 3.53 38.14
C GLY A 37 -19.31 3.58 39.64
N ASN A 38 -20.34 4.30 40.08
CA ASN A 38 -20.80 4.39 41.44
C ASN A 38 -22.33 4.65 41.49
N GLU A 39 -22.87 4.99 42.65
CA GLU A 39 -24.31 5.30 42.81
C GLU A 39 -24.81 6.50 41.99
N TYR A 40 -23.91 7.38 41.53
CA TYR A 40 -24.25 8.61 40.78
C TYR A 40 -24.11 8.48 39.27
N PHE A 41 -23.33 7.54 38.78
CA PHE A 41 -23.16 7.32 37.32
C PHE A 41 -22.81 5.87 36.99
N HIS A 42 -23.24 5.43 35.83
CA HIS A 42 -22.88 4.12 35.28
C HIS A 42 -21.49 4.16 34.66
N GLY A 43 -20.66 3.18 35.00
CA GLY A 43 -19.29 3.06 34.51
C GLY A 43 -19.17 2.63 33.03
N LEU A 44 -17.95 2.59 32.53
CA LEU A 44 -17.67 2.10 31.18
C LEU A 44 -18.01 0.61 31.04
N ASP A 45 -17.85 -0.20 32.10
CA ASP A 45 -18.22 -1.62 32.08
C ASP A 45 -19.72 -1.81 31.81
N ASP A 46 -20.58 -1.01 32.46
CA ASP A 46 -22.03 -1.02 32.22
C ASP A 46 -22.36 -0.57 30.80
N PHE A 47 -21.66 0.44 30.28
CA PHE A 47 -21.82 0.89 28.92
C PHE A 47 -21.52 -0.22 27.92
N PHE A 48 -20.43 -0.96 28.09
CA PHE A 48 -20.09 -2.08 27.22
C PHE A 48 -21.03 -3.28 27.41
N ALA A 49 -21.51 -3.55 28.61
CA ALA A 49 -22.54 -4.54 28.89
C ALA A 49 -23.85 -4.21 28.16
N TYR A 50 -24.25 -2.94 28.18
CA TYR A 50 -25.41 -2.47 27.41
C TYR A 50 -25.23 -2.65 25.91
N ILE A 51 -24.05 -2.29 25.35
CA ILE A 51 -23.75 -2.53 23.93
C ILE A 51 -23.85 -4.02 23.59
N ASP A 52 -23.39 -4.88 24.49
CA ASP A 52 -23.43 -6.34 24.30
C ASP A 52 -24.85 -6.91 24.36
N SER A 53 -25.72 -6.38 25.19
CA SER A 53 -27.14 -6.79 25.24
C SER A 53 -27.89 -6.43 23.94
N GLU A 54 -27.49 -5.34 23.28
CA GLU A 54 -28.12 -4.82 22.05
C GLU A 54 -27.42 -5.28 20.76
N ARG A 55 -26.61 -6.33 20.79
CA ARG A 55 -25.83 -6.85 19.63
C ARG A 55 -26.65 -7.18 18.38
N ARG A 56 -27.95 -7.37 18.51
CA ARG A 56 -28.84 -7.63 17.37
C ARG A 56 -28.88 -6.46 16.37
N LYS A 57 -28.65 -5.24 16.84
CA LYS A 57 -28.67 -4.02 16.02
C LYS A 57 -27.27 -3.75 15.45
N ILE A 58 -27.18 -3.54 14.13
CA ILE A 58 -25.93 -3.32 13.39
C ILE A 58 -25.09 -2.20 14.01
N GLN A 59 -25.71 -1.09 14.39
CA GLN A 59 -25.03 0.08 14.98
C GLN A 59 -24.25 -0.26 16.26
N PHE A 60 -24.77 -1.16 17.11
CA PHE A 60 -24.07 -1.56 18.33
C PHE A 60 -22.93 -2.55 18.05
N ARG A 61 -23.07 -3.41 17.03
CA ARG A 61 -21.98 -4.26 16.56
C ARG A 61 -20.80 -3.43 16.03
N VAL A 62 -21.09 -2.41 15.21
CA VAL A 62 -20.09 -1.48 14.69
C VAL A 62 -19.43 -0.69 15.82
N MET A 63 -20.23 -0.20 16.77
CA MET A 63 -19.71 0.54 17.94
C MET A 63 -18.81 -0.35 18.79
N LYS A 64 -19.21 -1.59 19.08
CA LYS A 64 -18.36 -2.53 19.81
C LYS A 64 -17.05 -2.79 19.08
N ALA A 65 -17.11 -3.11 17.79
CA ALA A 65 -15.92 -3.37 16.98
C ALA A 65 -14.92 -2.19 16.97
N ARG A 66 -15.42 -0.96 17.05
CA ARG A 66 -14.58 0.26 17.12
C ARG A 66 -13.79 0.37 18.40
N TYR A 67 -14.34 -0.09 19.52
CA TYR A 67 -13.72 0.02 20.85
C TYR A 67 -13.06 -1.27 21.34
N THR A 68 -13.31 -2.40 20.66
CA THR A 68 -12.70 -3.68 21.03
C THR A 68 -11.34 -3.81 20.35
N GLY A 69 -10.27 -3.79 21.12
CA GLY A 69 -8.94 -4.14 20.68
C GLY A 69 -8.71 -5.66 20.69
N LYS A 70 -7.67 -6.11 20.01
CA LYS A 70 -7.19 -7.49 20.10
C LYS A 70 -6.05 -7.55 21.10
N THR A 71 -6.23 -8.28 22.20
CA THR A 71 -5.18 -8.56 23.17
C THR A 71 -4.79 -10.02 23.10
N ARG A 72 -3.55 -10.30 23.51
CA ARG A 72 -3.08 -11.69 23.59
C ARG A 72 -3.86 -12.40 24.70
N CYS A 73 -4.43 -13.56 24.39
CA CYS A 73 -5.18 -14.33 25.37
C CYS A 73 -4.28 -14.71 26.56
N PRO A 74 -4.62 -14.36 27.81
CA PRO A 74 -3.79 -14.65 28.98
C PRO A 74 -3.73 -16.16 29.28
N GLU A 75 -4.78 -16.91 28.93
CA GLU A 75 -4.86 -18.34 29.21
C GLU A 75 -3.97 -19.17 28.27
N CYS A 76 -4.10 -19.00 26.95
CA CYS A 76 -3.29 -19.73 25.99
C CYS A 76 -1.99 -19.04 25.59
N GLY A 77 -1.73 -17.82 26.07
CA GLY A 77 -0.55 -17.05 25.70
C GLY A 77 -0.38 -16.82 24.20
N GLY A 78 -1.49 -16.85 23.43
CA GLY A 78 -1.51 -16.69 21.98
C GLY A 78 -1.26 -17.99 21.19
N SER A 79 -1.15 -19.16 21.83
CA SER A 79 -0.99 -20.45 21.14
C SER A 79 -2.27 -20.89 20.42
N ARG A 80 -3.43 -20.36 20.80
CA ARG A 80 -4.78 -20.75 20.33
C ARG A 80 -5.18 -22.18 20.69
N LEU A 81 -4.34 -22.92 21.39
CA LEU A 81 -4.51 -24.33 21.75
C LEU A 81 -4.74 -24.46 23.26
N ARG A 82 -5.39 -25.57 23.67
CA ARG A 82 -5.50 -25.98 25.06
C ARG A 82 -4.12 -26.40 25.57
N ARG A 83 -3.91 -26.31 26.89
CA ARG A 83 -2.63 -26.64 27.52
C ARG A 83 -2.22 -28.10 27.27
N GLU A 84 -3.18 -29.00 27.23
CA GLU A 84 -2.94 -30.44 26.99
C GLU A 84 -2.34 -30.72 25.62
N ALA A 85 -2.72 -29.96 24.59
CA ALA A 85 -2.14 -30.08 23.25
C ALA A 85 -0.64 -29.68 23.22
N LEU A 86 -0.17 -28.91 24.20
CA LEU A 86 1.22 -28.50 24.30
C LEU A 86 2.10 -29.51 25.06
N TYR A 87 1.51 -30.58 25.63
CA TYR A 87 2.26 -31.65 26.27
C TYR A 87 2.91 -32.58 25.23
N VAL A 88 2.32 -32.67 24.03
CA VAL A 88 2.91 -33.45 22.94
C VAL A 88 4.11 -32.69 22.39
N ARG A 89 5.26 -33.39 22.34
CA ARG A 89 6.52 -32.83 21.86
C ARG A 89 7.14 -33.70 20.79
N VAL A 90 7.68 -33.05 19.76
CA VAL A 90 8.47 -33.70 18.70
C VAL A 90 9.85 -33.05 18.71
N GLY A 91 10.90 -33.83 18.84
CA GLY A 91 12.25 -33.30 18.99
C GLY A 91 12.39 -32.27 20.13
N GLY A 92 11.69 -32.51 21.26
CA GLY A 92 11.69 -31.61 22.44
C GLY A 92 10.84 -30.36 22.33
N ARG A 93 10.19 -30.06 21.18
CA ARG A 93 9.37 -28.86 20.95
C ARG A 93 7.90 -29.20 20.79
N ASN A 94 7.02 -28.37 21.34
CA ASN A 94 5.58 -28.48 21.14
C ASN A 94 5.13 -27.73 19.86
N ILE A 95 3.89 -27.96 19.42
CA ILE A 95 3.35 -27.38 18.18
C ILE A 95 3.35 -25.84 18.20
N ALA A 96 3.08 -25.19 19.34
CA ALA A 96 3.08 -23.73 19.43
C ALA A 96 4.47 -23.13 19.31
N GLU A 97 5.50 -23.83 19.77
CA GLU A 97 6.90 -23.44 19.57
C GLU A 97 7.29 -23.60 18.10
N LEU A 98 6.92 -24.72 17.47
CA LEU A 98 7.23 -24.99 16.06
C LEU A 98 6.57 -23.97 15.12
N VAL A 99 5.28 -23.69 15.26
CA VAL A 99 4.60 -22.76 14.33
C VAL A 99 5.06 -21.31 14.47
N ARG A 100 5.77 -20.96 15.55
CA ARG A 100 6.40 -19.65 15.76
C ARG A 100 7.80 -19.55 15.19
N MET A 101 8.38 -20.69 14.80
CA MET A 101 9.69 -20.67 14.13
C MET A 101 9.54 -20.19 12.70
N PRO A 102 10.51 -19.40 12.18
CA PRO A 102 10.60 -19.13 10.75
C PRO A 102 10.71 -20.42 9.94
N VAL A 103 10.17 -20.41 8.72
CA VAL A 103 10.22 -21.58 7.80
C VAL A 103 11.65 -22.09 7.61
N ASP A 104 12.65 -21.19 7.45
CA ASP A 104 14.06 -21.57 7.33
C ASP A 104 14.51 -22.39 8.56
N ALA A 105 14.17 -21.96 9.77
CA ALA A 105 14.52 -22.65 11.00
C ALA A 105 13.74 -23.97 11.18
N LEU A 106 12.51 -24.04 10.64
CA LEU A 106 11.74 -25.31 10.61
C LEU A 106 12.37 -26.32 9.67
N ILE A 107 12.89 -25.88 8.52
CA ILE A 107 13.63 -26.77 7.59
C ILE A 107 14.84 -27.37 8.31
N ASP A 108 15.64 -26.54 8.98
CA ASP A 108 16.80 -26.99 9.74
C ASP A 108 16.38 -27.95 10.88
N PHE A 109 15.29 -27.64 11.60
CA PHE A 109 14.75 -28.48 12.66
C PHE A 109 14.32 -29.86 12.15
N PHE A 110 13.52 -29.93 11.07
CA PHE A 110 13.06 -31.22 10.53
C PHE A 110 14.17 -31.97 9.78
N ALA A 111 15.22 -31.33 9.32
CA ALA A 111 16.39 -31.97 8.75
C ALA A 111 17.22 -32.68 9.83
N GLY A 112 17.40 -32.05 11.00
CA GLY A 112 18.13 -32.58 12.13
C GLY A 112 17.29 -33.39 13.14
N LEU A 113 16.04 -33.71 12.80
CA LEU A 113 15.15 -34.46 13.71
C LEU A 113 15.56 -35.94 13.80
N GLU A 114 16.01 -36.35 14.98
CA GLU A 114 16.30 -37.74 15.31
C GLU A 114 15.07 -38.37 15.96
N LEU A 115 14.64 -39.52 15.44
CA LEU A 115 13.51 -40.30 15.92
C LEU A 115 14.00 -41.75 16.15
N ASP A 116 13.34 -42.45 17.03
CA ASP A 116 13.55 -43.89 17.16
C ASP A 116 13.08 -44.64 15.90
N GLU A 117 13.45 -45.94 15.79
CA GLU A 117 13.19 -46.74 14.59
C GLU A 117 11.68 -46.89 14.29
N HIS A 118 10.85 -46.98 15.32
CA HIS A 118 9.40 -47.13 15.19
C HIS A 118 8.78 -45.81 14.69
N ASP A 119 9.09 -44.70 15.35
CA ASP A 119 8.57 -43.37 15.00
C ASP A 119 9.09 -42.91 13.64
N ALA A 120 10.36 -43.21 13.31
CA ALA A 120 10.92 -42.90 12.00
C ALA A 120 10.18 -43.62 10.87
N LYS A 121 9.84 -44.89 11.01
CA LYS A 121 9.03 -45.66 10.04
C LYS A 121 7.61 -45.10 9.90
N THR A 122 6.98 -44.80 11.04
CA THR A 122 5.60 -44.27 11.09
C THR A 122 5.50 -42.87 10.47
N ALA A 123 6.45 -42.00 10.76
CA ALA A 123 6.46 -40.62 10.30
C ALA A 123 7.10 -40.40 8.91
N ALA A 124 7.74 -41.41 8.32
CA ALA A 124 8.56 -41.27 7.11
C ALA A 124 7.86 -40.49 5.99
N ARG A 125 6.63 -40.88 5.64
CA ARG A 125 5.86 -40.22 4.57
C ARG A 125 5.47 -38.78 4.95
N ILE A 126 5.07 -38.55 6.20
CA ILE A 126 4.65 -37.24 6.71
C ILE A 126 5.85 -36.27 6.73
N LEU A 127 7.03 -36.74 7.17
CA LEU A 127 8.24 -35.94 7.22
C LEU A 127 8.72 -35.52 5.83
N VAL A 128 8.62 -36.39 4.84
CA VAL A 128 8.92 -36.05 3.45
C VAL A 128 8.00 -34.91 2.97
N GLU A 129 6.70 -35.04 3.23
CA GLU A 129 5.72 -34.03 2.81
C GLU A 129 5.93 -32.69 3.53
N ILE A 130 6.20 -32.69 4.84
CA ILE A 130 6.51 -31.49 5.62
C ILE A 130 7.75 -30.80 5.05
N ARG A 131 8.84 -31.54 4.82
CA ARG A 131 10.09 -30.99 4.29
C ARG A 131 9.88 -30.37 2.91
N ASN A 132 9.16 -31.05 2.02
CA ASN A 132 8.87 -30.55 0.68
C ASN A 132 8.07 -29.24 0.73
N ARG A 133 6.99 -29.18 1.51
CA ARG A 133 6.16 -27.99 1.64
C ARG A 133 6.90 -26.81 2.27
N LEU A 134 7.72 -27.05 3.28
CA LEU A 134 8.57 -26.01 3.86
C LEU A 134 9.61 -25.52 2.85
N GLN A 135 10.20 -26.44 2.06
CA GLN A 135 11.16 -26.07 1.02
C GLN A 135 10.51 -25.23 -0.07
N TYR A 136 9.30 -25.56 -0.53
CA TYR A 136 8.58 -24.72 -1.50
C TYR A 136 8.31 -23.30 -0.99
N LEU A 137 7.97 -23.16 0.31
CA LEU A 137 7.83 -21.84 0.92
C LEU A 137 9.16 -21.05 0.94
N ALA A 138 10.27 -21.72 1.24
CA ALA A 138 11.59 -21.11 1.22
C ALA A 138 12.03 -20.73 -0.20
N ASP A 139 11.75 -21.58 -1.19
CA ASP A 139 12.11 -21.38 -2.59
C ASP A 139 11.40 -20.16 -3.20
N VAL A 140 10.16 -19.87 -2.80
CA VAL A 140 9.45 -18.66 -3.19
C VAL A 140 9.84 -17.42 -2.36
N GLY A 141 10.90 -17.52 -1.54
CA GLY A 141 11.42 -16.40 -0.76
C GLY A 141 10.66 -16.08 0.53
N LEU A 142 9.87 -17.03 1.06
CA LEU A 142 9.07 -16.87 2.29
C LEU A 142 9.70 -17.56 3.52
N GLY A 143 10.98 -17.89 3.48
CA GLY A 143 11.70 -18.58 4.55
C GLY A 143 11.71 -17.85 5.90
N TYR A 144 11.47 -16.54 5.90
CA TYR A 144 11.38 -15.71 7.10
C TYR A 144 10.00 -15.73 7.78
N LEU A 145 8.95 -16.20 7.11
CA LEU A 145 7.60 -16.25 7.68
C LEU A 145 7.48 -17.33 8.75
N THR A 146 6.60 -17.08 9.72
CA THR A 146 6.17 -18.08 10.69
C THR A 146 4.81 -18.65 10.29
N LEU A 147 4.55 -19.92 10.62
CA LEU A 147 3.31 -20.60 10.24
C LEU A 147 2.08 -20.08 10.99
N ASP A 148 2.26 -19.42 12.14
CA ASP A 148 1.18 -18.80 12.94
C ASP A 148 0.81 -17.39 12.50
N ARG A 149 1.50 -16.82 11.51
CA ARG A 149 1.26 -15.45 11.04
C ARG A 149 -0.15 -15.31 10.46
N LEU A 150 -0.84 -14.25 10.86
CA LEU A 150 -2.20 -13.98 10.41
C LEU A 150 -2.20 -13.57 8.93
N SER A 151 -3.09 -14.14 8.12
CA SER A 151 -3.24 -13.80 6.70
C SER A 151 -3.51 -12.30 6.46
N SER A 152 -4.24 -11.66 7.37
CA SER A 152 -4.51 -10.20 7.31
C SER A 152 -3.26 -9.32 7.50
N THR A 153 -2.13 -9.88 7.90
CA THR A 153 -0.85 -9.17 8.05
C THR A 153 0.13 -9.45 6.92
N LEU A 154 -0.26 -10.33 5.98
CA LEU A 154 0.53 -10.62 4.79
C LEU A 154 0.36 -9.50 3.76
N SER A 155 1.43 -9.19 3.05
CA SER A 155 1.34 -8.36 1.85
C SER A 155 0.69 -9.12 0.69
N GLY A 156 0.25 -8.39 -0.35
CA GLY A 156 -0.30 -9.01 -1.57
C GLY A 156 0.67 -9.99 -2.20
N GLY A 157 1.93 -9.61 -2.36
CA GLY A 157 2.99 -10.46 -2.90
C GLY A 157 3.31 -11.68 -2.01
N GLU A 158 3.29 -11.56 -0.66
CA GLU A 158 3.44 -12.72 0.23
C GLU A 158 2.31 -13.72 0.04
N SER A 159 1.06 -13.24 -0.04
CA SER A 159 -0.12 -14.11 -0.25
C SER A 159 -0.06 -14.83 -1.61
N GLN A 160 0.34 -14.13 -2.65
CA GLN A 160 0.49 -14.71 -3.99
C GLN A 160 1.59 -15.78 -4.03
N ARG A 161 2.73 -15.56 -3.36
CA ARG A 161 3.81 -16.55 -3.27
C ARG A 161 3.44 -17.77 -2.42
N ILE A 162 2.61 -17.63 -1.38
CA ILE A 162 2.04 -18.77 -0.66
C ILE A 162 1.20 -19.64 -1.61
N ASN A 163 0.34 -19.00 -2.44
CA ASN A 163 -0.45 -19.73 -3.44
C ASN A 163 0.46 -20.44 -4.46
N LEU A 164 1.52 -19.76 -4.91
CA LEU A 164 2.50 -20.36 -5.84
C LEU A 164 3.21 -21.58 -5.21
N SER A 165 3.60 -21.50 -3.94
CA SER A 165 4.21 -22.64 -3.24
C SER A 165 3.27 -23.84 -3.13
N THR A 166 1.97 -23.60 -2.99
CA THR A 166 0.93 -24.63 -2.98
C THR A 166 0.82 -25.30 -4.36
N SER A 167 0.91 -24.51 -5.44
CA SER A 167 0.88 -25.02 -6.82
C SER A 167 2.08 -25.90 -7.14
N LEU A 168 3.28 -25.56 -6.66
CA LEU A 168 4.47 -26.42 -6.75
C LEU A 168 4.26 -27.77 -6.06
N GLY A 169 3.64 -27.77 -4.88
CA GLY A 169 3.38 -28.99 -4.11
C GLY A 169 2.29 -29.88 -4.70
N SER A 170 1.49 -29.40 -5.64
CA SER A 170 0.42 -30.17 -6.27
C SER A 170 0.90 -31.20 -7.32
N ASN A 171 2.13 -31.04 -7.83
CA ASN A 171 2.70 -31.85 -8.92
C ASN A 171 1.77 -31.95 -10.15
N LEU A 172 0.93 -30.94 -10.39
CA LEU A 172 0.06 -30.90 -11.55
C LEU A 172 0.89 -30.68 -12.84
N THR A 173 0.55 -31.42 -13.88
CA THR A 173 1.14 -31.31 -15.21
C THR A 173 0.06 -30.91 -16.22
N GLY A 174 0.46 -30.23 -17.32
CA GLY A 174 -0.48 -29.80 -18.35
C GLY A 174 -1.43 -28.67 -17.90
N SER A 175 -1.09 -27.96 -16.83
CA SER A 175 -1.87 -26.85 -16.28
C SER A 175 -1.39 -25.51 -16.84
N LEU A 176 -2.30 -24.52 -16.88
CA LEU A 176 -1.99 -23.12 -17.18
C LEU A 176 -1.94 -22.32 -15.89
N TYR A 177 -0.80 -21.72 -15.62
CA TYR A 177 -0.60 -20.78 -14.50
C TYR A 177 -0.53 -19.36 -15.07
N ILE A 178 -1.38 -18.47 -14.53
CA ILE A 178 -1.37 -17.04 -14.87
C ILE A 178 -1.03 -16.29 -13.59
N LEU A 179 0.07 -15.55 -13.62
CA LEU A 179 0.62 -14.82 -12.48
C LEU A 179 0.72 -13.34 -12.84
N ASP A 180 0.12 -12.50 -12.00
CA ASP A 180 0.13 -11.05 -12.17
C ASP A 180 1.12 -10.44 -11.18
N GLU A 181 2.22 -9.86 -11.69
CA GLU A 181 3.29 -9.22 -10.94
C GLU A 181 3.79 -10.02 -9.72
N PRO A 182 4.21 -11.29 -9.87
CA PRO A 182 4.62 -12.12 -8.74
C PRO A 182 5.93 -11.65 -8.06
N SER A 183 6.67 -10.74 -8.68
CA SER A 183 7.89 -10.12 -8.12
C SER A 183 7.61 -8.94 -7.19
N ILE A 184 6.34 -8.52 -7.02
CA ILE A 184 5.98 -7.35 -6.18
C ILE A 184 6.63 -7.43 -4.79
N GLY A 185 7.33 -6.34 -4.41
CA GLY A 185 7.97 -6.19 -3.10
C GLY A 185 9.14 -7.16 -2.87
N LEU A 186 9.67 -7.77 -3.93
CA LEU A 186 10.86 -8.59 -3.86
C LEU A 186 12.12 -7.75 -4.07
N HIS A 187 13.13 -8.06 -3.27
CA HIS A 187 14.49 -7.66 -3.58
C HIS A 187 15.03 -8.49 -4.77
N PRO A 188 15.90 -7.96 -5.67
CA PRO A 188 16.44 -8.70 -6.82
C PRO A 188 17.02 -10.08 -6.48
N ARG A 189 17.61 -10.23 -5.28
CA ARG A 189 18.06 -11.53 -4.77
C ARG A 189 16.94 -12.56 -4.72
N ASP A 190 15.76 -12.15 -4.28
CA ASP A 190 14.62 -13.04 -4.08
C ASP A 190 13.84 -13.22 -5.39
N THR A 191 13.89 -12.25 -6.32
CA THR A 191 13.40 -12.36 -7.70
C THR A 191 14.10 -13.50 -8.45
N ASN A 192 15.41 -13.66 -8.28
CA ASN A 192 16.14 -14.79 -8.87
C ASN A 192 15.69 -16.16 -8.36
N ARG A 193 15.25 -16.26 -7.10
CA ARG A 193 14.65 -17.49 -6.56
C ARG A 193 13.28 -17.76 -7.18
N LEU A 194 12.46 -16.73 -7.31
CA LEU A 194 11.15 -16.81 -7.97
C LEU A 194 11.31 -17.31 -9.42
N ILE A 195 12.25 -16.76 -10.19
CA ILE A 195 12.53 -17.21 -11.57
C ILE A 195 12.86 -18.70 -11.62
N LYS A 196 13.65 -19.23 -10.68
CA LYS A 196 13.93 -20.68 -10.63
C LYS A 196 12.65 -21.50 -10.42
N VAL A 197 11.78 -21.05 -9.53
CA VAL A 197 10.48 -21.68 -9.25
C VAL A 197 9.58 -21.68 -10.49
N LEU A 198 9.50 -20.57 -11.20
CA LEU A 198 8.70 -20.45 -12.43
C LEU A 198 9.21 -21.39 -13.51
N ARG A 199 10.53 -21.51 -13.65
CA ARG A 199 11.16 -22.47 -14.56
C ARG A 199 10.88 -23.92 -14.17
N GLN A 200 10.93 -24.26 -12.89
CA GLN A 200 10.57 -25.59 -12.39
C GLN A 200 9.12 -25.94 -12.73
N LEU A 201 8.17 -25.02 -12.54
CA LEU A 201 6.77 -25.23 -12.94
C LEU A 201 6.64 -25.50 -14.45
N ARG A 202 7.35 -24.75 -15.29
CA ARG A 202 7.39 -24.97 -16.75
C ARG A 202 7.97 -26.34 -17.07
N ASP A 203 9.09 -26.69 -16.45
CA ASP A 203 9.82 -27.94 -16.73
C ASP A 203 9.04 -29.20 -16.29
N LEU A 204 8.05 -29.04 -15.40
CA LEU A 204 7.05 -30.08 -15.08
C LEU A 204 6.00 -30.28 -16.20
N GLY A 205 6.10 -29.55 -17.33
CA GLY A 205 5.17 -29.67 -18.45
C GLY A 205 3.95 -28.75 -18.35
N ASN A 206 4.05 -27.66 -17.60
CA ASN A 206 3.01 -26.63 -17.48
C ASN A 206 3.29 -25.43 -18.40
N THR A 207 2.24 -24.68 -18.68
CA THR A 207 2.35 -23.36 -19.31
C THR A 207 2.29 -22.28 -18.22
N VAL A 208 3.28 -21.37 -18.18
CA VAL A 208 3.35 -20.30 -17.21
C VAL A 208 3.32 -18.97 -17.92
N ILE A 209 2.26 -18.18 -17.70
CA ILE A 209 2.11 -16.81 -18.18
C ILE A 209 2.35 -15.86 -17.01
N VAL A 210 3.26 -14.91 -17.19
CA VAL A 210 3.62 -13.93 -16.16
C VAL A 210 3.45 -12.53 -16.73
N VAL A 211 2.65 -11.71 -16.05
CA VAL A 211 2.57 -10.27 -16.34
C VAL A 211 3.61 -9.61 -15.45
N GLU A 212 4.60 -8.92 -16.03
CA GLU A 212 5.74 -8.39 -15.28
C GLU A 212 6.40 -7.17 -15.92
N HIS A 213 7.07 -6.40 -15.07
CA HIS A 213 7.86 -5.22 -15.44
C HIS A 213 9.33 -5.34 -15.04
N GLU A 214 9.69 -6.35 -14.24
CA GLU A 214 11.07 -6.56 -13.75
C GLU A 214 11.97 -7.12 -14.85
N GLU A 215 13.11 -6.45 -15.09
CA GLU A 215 14.07 -6.80 -16.15
C GLU A 215 14.53 -8.26 -16.07
N GLU A 216 14.83 -8.76 -14.86
CA GLU A 216 15.32 -10.11 -14.65
C GLU A 216 14.29 -11.17 -15.04
N VAL A 217 13.00 -10.90 -14.81
CA VAL A 217 11.91 -11.81 -15.20
C VAL A 217 11.68 -11.76 -16.72
N ILE A 218 11.67 -10.57 -17.31
CA ILE A 218 11.55 -10.39 -18.76
C ILE A 218 12.69 -11.12 -19.48
N ARG A 219 13.92 -10.96 -19.01
CA ARG A 219 15.13 -11.63 -19.57
C ARG A 219 15.05 -13.16 -19.43
N ALA A 220 14.41 -13.66 -18.40
CA ALA A 220 14.30 -15.09 -18.12
C ALA A 220 13.18 -15.80 -18.88
N ALA A 221 12.28 -15.07 -19.53
CA ALA A 221 11.15 -15.61 -20.28
C ALA A 221 11.60 -16.29 -21.58
N ASP A 222 10.93 -17.39 -21.94
CA ASP A 222 11.16 -18.08 -23.21
C ASP A 222 10.52 -17.33 -24.37
N TYR A 223 9.39 -16.67 -24.13
CA TYR A 223 8.63 -15.89 -25.10
C TYR A 223 8.05 -14.65 -24.46
N ILE A 224 8.09 -13.53 -25.15
CA ILE A 224 7.66 -12.22 -24.66
C ILE A 224 6.59 -11.69 -25.59
N VAL A 225 5.51 -11.18 -25.00
CA VAL A 225 4.48 -10.39 -25.68
C VAL A 225 4.48 -9.02 -25.03
N ASP A 226 4.88 -8.00 -25.79
CA ASP A 226 4.91 -6.61 -25.33
C ASP A 226 3.66 -5.87 -25.81
N ILE A 227 2.90 -5.33 -24.85
CA ILE A 227 1.64 -4.64 -25.11
C ILE A 227 1.84 -3.14 -24.85
N GLY A 228 1.47 -2.34 -25.85
CA GLY A 228 1.64 -0.90 -25.80
C GLY A 228 0.89 -0.21 -26.95
N PRO A 229 1.47 0.87 -27.52
CA PRO A 229 2.73 1.55 -27.18
C PRO A 229 2.64 2.41 -25.90
N LYS A 230 1.43 2.80 -25.47
CA LYS A 230 1.15 3.62 -24.27
C LYS A 230 0.06 2.95 -23.44
N ALA A 231 -0.38 3.63 -22.37
CA ALA A 231 -1.48 3.18 -21.52
C ALA A 231 -2.85 3.68 -22.02
N GLY A 232 -3.93 3.05 -21.57
CA GLY A 232 -5.31 3.41 -21.86
C GLY A 232 -5.68 3.24 -23.34
N TYR A 233 -6.41 4.21 -23.91
CA TYR A 233 -6.84 4.17 -25.32
C TYR A 233 -5.71 4.21 -26.35
N ASN A 234 -4.55 4.70 -25.94
CA ASN A 234 -3.34 4.77 -26.77
C ASN A 234 -2.47 3.51 -26.64
N GLY A 235 -2.97 2.51 -25.95
CA GLY A 235 -2.35 1.21 -25.72
C GLY A 235 -3.21 0.05 -26.20
N GLY A 236 -2.93 -1.15 -25.69
CA GLY A 236 -3.71 -2.36 -25.97
C GLY A 236 -3.35 -3.05 -27.29
N GLU A 237 -2.32 -2.59 -27.99
CA GLU A 237 -1.81 -3.24 -29.20
C GLU A 237 -0.61 -4.15 -28.86
N VAL A 238 -0.47 -5.26 -29.57
CA VAL A 238 0.76 -6.06 -29.52
C VAL A 238 1.84 -5.33 -30.31
N VAL A 239 2.77 -4.72 -29.59
CA VAL A 239 3.90 -3.97 -30.17
C VAL A 239 4.99 -4.92 -30.65
N PHE A 240 5.21 -6.00 -29.88
CA PHE A 240 6.19 -7.01 -30.16
C PHE A 240 5.73 -8.39 -29.65
N SER A 241 6.14 -9.46 -30.35
CA SER A 241 6.04 -10.83 -29.85
C SER A 241 7.24 -11.64 -30.36
N GLY A 242 7.93 -12.37 -29.47
CA GLY A 242 9.12 -13.13 -29.81
C GLY A 242 10.02 -13.42 -28.62
N THR A 243 11.28 -13.76 -28.90
CA THR A 243 12.29 -14.02 -27.86
C THR A 243 12.89 -12.72 -27.31
N TYR A 244 13.61 -12.82 -26.20
CA TYR A 244 14.31 -11.67 -25.59
C TYR A 244 15.30 -11.00 -26.56
N ASP A 245 16.11 -11.77 -27.28
CA ASP A 245 17.09 -11.22 -28.22
C ASP A 245 16.43 -10.48 -29.39
N GLN A 246 15.27 -10.96 -29.85
CA GLN A 246 14.47 -10.28 -30.87
C GLN A 246 13.82 -8.99 -30.32
N LEU A 247 13.38 -8.98 -29.03
CA LEU A 247 12.86 -7.78 -28.38
C LEU A 247 13.89 -6.66 -28.37
N LEU A 248 15.15 -6.95 -28.03
CA LEU A 248 16.21 -5.93 -27.98
C LEU A 248 16.44 -5.23 -29.35
N GLN A 249 16.10 -5.89 -30.45
CA GLN A 249 16.21 -5.32 -31.81
C GLN A 249 14.96 -4.50 -32.21
N CYS A 250 13.87 -4.60 -31.45
CA CYS A 250 12.63 -3.90 -31.74
C CYS A 250 12.78 -2.39 -31.48
N LYS A 251 12.47 -1.57 -32.49
CA LYS A 251 12.50 -0.09 -32.39
C LYS A 251 11.14 0.51 -32.02
N ARG A 252 10.08 -0.28 -31.98
CA ARG A 252 8.72 0.19 -31.64
C ARG A 252 8.37 -0.04 -30.16
N SER A 253 9.16 -0.86 -29.48
CA SER A 253 8.93 -1.23 -28.07
C SER A 253 9.63 -0.27 -27.14
N LEU A 254 8.86 0.40 -26.30
CA LEU A 254 9.41 1.25 -25.22
C LEU A 254 10.16 0.41 -24.19
N THR A 255 9.69 -0.81 -23.91
CA THR A 255 10.39 -1.79 -23.07
C THR A 255 11.79 -2.09 -23.61
N ALA A 256 11.90 -2.35 -24.92
CA ALA A 256 13.19 -2.58 -25.58
C ALA A 256 14.10 -1.35 -25.50
N ASP A 257 13.57 -0.13 -25.57
CA ASP A 257 14.36 1.09 -25.47
C ASP A 257 15.04 1.23 -24.10
N TYR A 258 14.33 0.86 -23.01
CA TYR A 258 14.93 0.85 -21.66
C TYR A 258 15.90 -0.33 -21.48
N LEU A 259 15.56 -1.53 -21.93
CA LEU A 259 16.43 -2.71 -21.79
C LEU A 259 17.74 -2.60 -22.58
N THR A 260 17.75 -1.85 -23.68
CA THR A 260 18.94 -1.61 -24.50
C THR A 260 19.71 -0.37 -24.11
N GLY A 261 19.20 0.41 -23.14
CA GLY A 261 19.79 1.68 -22.73
C GLY A 261 19.61 2.83 -23.73
N ARG A 262 18.77 2.67 -24.78
CA ARG A 262 18.36 3.80 -25.67
C ARG A 262 17.59 4.87 -24.89
N CYS A 263 16.75 4.44 -23.94
CA CYS A 263 16.16 5.27 -22.90
C CYS A 263 16.75 4.89 -21.55
N LYS A 264 17.06 5.87 -20.71
CA LYS A 264 17.59 5.65 -19.36
C LYS A 264 16.92 6.57 -18.36
N ILE A 265 16.80 6.11 -17.10
CA ILE A 265 16.45 6.96 -15.98
C ILE A 265 17.70 7.77 -15.62
N ALA A 266 17.58 9.10 -15.62
CA ALA A 266 18.73 9.98 -15.37
C ALA A 266 19.13 9.91 -13.88
N VAL A 267 20.35 9.44 -13.62
CA VAL A 267 20.93 9.46 -12.28
C VAL A 267 21.51 10.85 -12.00
N PRO A 268 21.20 11.48 -10.86
CA PRO A 268 21.75 12.79 -10.51
C PRO A 268 23.28 12.77 -10.44
N THR A 269 23.92 13.72 -11.08
CA THR A 269 25.41 13.87 -11.07
C THR A 269 25.95 14.39 -9.73
N SER A 270 25.10 15.05 -8.95
CA SER A 270 25.42 15.52 -7.60
C SER A 270 24.28 15.25 -6.65
N ARG A 271 24.60 14.90 -5.41
CA ARG A 271 23.60 14.68 -4.35
C ARG A 271 23.26 15.99 -3.66
N ARG A 272 22.00 16.13 -3.26
CA ARG A 272 21.54 17.31 -2.51
C ARG A 272 22.10 17.29 -1.10
N SER A 273 22.44 18.46 -0.58
CA SER A 273 22.83 18.61 0.83
C SER A 273 21.57 18.66 1.71
N PRO A 274 21.53 17.89 2.80
CA PRO A 274 20.42 17.93 3.75
C PRO A 274 20.27 19.31 4.41
N ALA A 275 19.03 19.77 4.58
CA ALA A 275 18.75 21.00 5.31
C ALA A 275 18.89 20.79 6.83
N ALA A 276 18.48 19.63 7.33
CA ALA A 276 18.54 19.23 8.73
C ALA A 276 18.52 17.70 8.84
N TRP A 277 18.59 17.19 10.05
CA TRP A 277 18.57 15.75 10.34
C TRP A 277 17.62 15.43 11.48
N ILE A 278 16.93 14.28 11.37
CA ILE A 278 16.27 13.63 12.47
C ILE A 278 16.84 12.24 12.69
N THR A 279 16.84 11.77 13.92
CA THR A 279 17.33 10.43 14.28
C THR A 279 16.26 9.69 15.06
N VAL A 280 15.87 8.53 14.58
CA VAL A 280 15.06 7.57 15.33
C VAL A 280 16.00 6.76 16.20
N LYS A 281 15.86 6.88 17.53
CA LYS A 281 16.71 6.20 18.53
C LYS A 281 16.07 4.92 19.02
N GLY A 282 16.87 3.88 19.14
CA GLY A 282 16.49 2.64 19.80
C GLY A 282 15.33 1.89 19.15
N ALA A 283 15.20 1.91 17.83
CA ALA A 283 14.12 1.24 17.10
C ALA A 283 14.21 -0.29 17.28
N ARG A 284 13.20 -0.92 17.92
CA ARG A 284 13.19 -2.35 18.28
C ARG A 284 11.86 -3.07 18.02
N GLN A 285 10.99 -2.44 17.24
CA GLN A 285 9.71 -3.06 16.84
C GLN A 285 9.93 -4.27 15.93
N ASN A 286 9.23 -5.37 16.18
CA ASN A 286 9.31 -6.64 15.46
C ASN A 286 10.75 -7.20 15.45
N ASN A 287 11.37 -7.26 14.27
CA ASN A 287 12.73 -7.81 14.12
C ASN A 287 13.84 -6.76 14.22
N LEU A 288 13.54 -5.49 14.41
CA LEU A 288 14.54 -4.42 14.54
C LEU A 288 15.41 -4.63 15.78
N LYS A 289 16.71 -4.45 15.62
CA LYS A 289 17.76 -4.80 16.61
C LYS A 289 18.23 -3.58 17.43
N ASN A 290 17.30 -2.80 17.97
CA ASN A 290 17.60 -1.59 18.76
C ASN A 290 18.52 -0.64 17.97
N ILE A 291 18.09 -0.28 16.77
CA ILE A 291 18.89 0.51 15.82
C ILE A 291 18.61 2.00 15.94
N ASP A 292 19.64 2.80 15.68
CA ASP A 292 19.57 4.25 15.53
C ASP A 292 19.63 4.59 14.04
N VAL A 293 18.61 5.28 13.52
CA VAL A 293 18.49 5.59 12.09
C VAL A 293 18.44 7.09 11.87
N ARG A 294 19.35 7.62 11.04
CA ARG A 294 19.38 9.04 10.67
C ARG A 294 18.66 9.26 9.35
N ILE A 295 17.79 10.27 9.32
CA ILE A 295 17.00 10.64 8.15
C ILE A 295 17.24 12.12 7.85
N PRO A 296 17.84 12.45 6.69
CA PRO A 296 18.03 13.84 6.27
C PRO A 296 16.72 14.47 5.83
N LEU A 297 16.55 15.75 6.11
CA LEU A 297 15.39 16.56 5.70
C LEU A 297 15.70 17.38 4.44
N GLY A 298 14.67 17.61 3.61
CA GLY A 298 14.77 18.39 2.38
C GLY A 298 15.39 17.64 1.20
N VAL A 299 15.53 16.33 1.30
CA VAL A 299 16.13 15.46 0.27
C VAL A 299 15.33 14.17 0.10
N MET A 300 15.76 13.31 -0.84
CA MET A 300 15.18 11.99 -1.06
C MET A 300 15.98 10.90 -0.33
N THR A 301 15.37 10.27 0.65
CA THR A 301 15.94 9.12 1.39
C THR A 301 15.27 7.83 0.94
N CYS A 302 16.06 6.81 0.61
CA CYS A 302 15.57 5.47 0.31
C CYS A 302 15.89 4.51 1.47
N ILE A 303 14.85 3.90 2.05
CA ILE A 303 14.97 2.79 3.00
C ILE A 303 14.88 1.49 2.19
N THR A 304 15.99 0.76 2.10
CA THR A 304 16.10 -0.46 1.29
C THR A 304 16.56 -1.66 2.12
N GLY A 305 16.79 -2.78 1.46
CA GLY A 305 17.23 -4.04 2.08
C GLY A 305 16.37 -5.22 1.64
N VAL A 306 16.79 -6.44 1.94
CA VAL A 306 16.10 -7.68 1.55
C VAL A 306 14.65 -7.73 2.08
N SER A 307 13.80 -8.51 1.42
CA SER A 307 12.42 -8.70 1.88
C SER A 307 12.39 -9.25 3.31
N GLY A 308 11.54 -8.67 4.19
CA GLY A 308 11.50 -9.06 5.61
C GLY A 308 12.65 -8.53 6.49
N SER A 309 13.48 -7.59 6.03
CA SER A 309 14.57 -6.99 6.83
C SER A 309 14.13 -5.98 7.88
N GLY A 310 12.85 -5.54 7.86
CA GLY A 310 12.31 -4.61 8.86
C GLY A 310 11.97 -3.21 8.33
N LYS A 311 12.07 -2.95 7.02
CA LYS A 311 11.78 -1.65 6.39
C LYS A 311 10.42 -1.06 6.77
N SER A 312 9.36 -1.84 6.58
CA SER A 312 7.99 -1.40 6.92
C SER A 312 7.79 -1.26 8.43
N SER A 313 8.50 -2.03 9.27
CA SER A 313 8.51 -1.85 10.74
C SER A 313 9.10 -0.50 11.11
N LEU A 314 10.18 -0.07 10.44
CA LEU A 314 10.80 1.23 10.66
C LEU A 314 9.90 2.37 10.13
N ALA A 315 9.51 2.32 8.86
CA ALA A 315 8.80 3.43 8.21
C ALA A 315 7.35 3.56 8.68
N LYS A 316 6.54 2.48 8.55
CA LYS A 316 5.11 2.47 8.91
C LYS A 316 4.87 2.24 10.40
N GLY A 317 5.72 1.40 11.03
CA GLY A 317 5.53 1.00 12.41
C GLY A 317 6.03 2.03 13.42
N ILE A 318 7.10 2.74 13.12
CA ILE A 318 7.75 3.67 14.07
C ILE A 318 7.74 5.10 13.53
N LEU A 319 8.43 5.38 12.43
CA LEU A 319 8.69 6.75 11.94
C LEU A 319 7.39 7.54 11.74
N TYR A 320 6.47 7.03 10.93
CA TYR A 320 5.21 7.71 10.62
C TYR A 320 4.35 7.96 11.87
N PRO A 321 3.97 6.94 12.67
CA PRO A 321 3.11 7.17 13.82
C PRO A 321 3.78 7.99 14.94
N ALA A 322 5.11 7.88 15.10
CA ALA A 322 5.84 8.69 16.08
C ALA A 322 5.84 10.17 15.69
N LEU A 323 6.17 10.51 14.44
CA LEU A 323 6.11 11.89 13.95
C LEU A 323 4.69 12.45 13.97
N ARG A 324 3.67 11.66 13.58
CA ARG A 324 2.26 12.09 13.67
C ARG A 324 1.84 12.40 15.11
N ARG A 325 2.31 11.62 16.07
CA ARG A 325 2.04 11.86 17.50
C ARG A 325 2.75 13.11 18.00
N LEU A 326 4.01 13.31 17.63
CA LEU A 326 4.80 14.47 18.04
C LEU A 326 4.27 15.79 17.46
N LEU A 327 3.84 15.78 16.19
CA LEU A 327 3.40 17.00 15.50
C LEU A 327 1.93 17.34 15.75
N PHE A 328 1.05 16.37 16.01
CA PHE A 328 -0.41 16.56 16.03
C PHE A 328 -1.11 15.99 17.25
N ASP A 329 -0.39 15.45 18.23
CA ASP A 329 -0.97 14.74 19.40
C ASP A 329 -2.05 13.71 19.00
N THR A 330 -1.80 12.99 17.91
CA THR A 330 -2.73 11.96 17.40
C THR A 330 -2.66 10.71 18.29
N GLY A 331 -3.79 10.01 18.47
CA GLY A 331 -3.86 8.76 19.22
C GLY A 331 -3.18 7.56 18.53
N LEU A 332 -2.34 7.75 17.50
CA LEU A 332 -1.56 6.71 16.88
C LEU A 332 -0.48 6.20 17.84
N LYS A 333 -0.47 4.90 18.08
CA LYS A 333 0.57 4.25 18.91
C LYS A 333 1.73 3.83 18.02
N PRO A 334 2.91 4.45 18.15
CA PRO A 334 4.11 3.96 17.45
C PRO A 334 4.55 2.61 18.02
N GLY A 335 5.33 1.88 17.23
CA GLY A 335 6.04 0.69 17.68
C GLY A 335 7.12 1.02 18.73
N ASP A 336 7.86 0.02 19.18
CA ASP A 336 8.84 0.17 20.24
C ASP A 336 10.10 0.89 19.74
N PHE A 337 10.40 2.04 20.34
CA PHE A 337 11.59 2.86 20.11
C PHE A 337 11.82 3.76 21.34
N ASP A 338 12.97 4.43 21.44
CA ASP A 338 13.28 5.30 22.59
C ASP A 338 12.83 6.75 22.35
N ALA A 339 13.32 7.40 21.31
CA ALA A 339 13.03 8.80 21.01
C ALA A 339 13.21 9.12 19.51
N ILE A 340 12.65 10.27 19.08
CA ILE A 340 13.07 10.95 17.86
C ILE A 340 13.80 12.22 18.28
N GLU A 341 15.06 12.33 17.87
CA GLU A 341 15.94 13.47 18.14
C GLU A 341 16.21 14.24 16.85
N GLY A 342 16.60 15.52 16.98
CA GLY A 342 16.99 16.36 15.85
C GLY A 342 16.09 17.57 15.65
N ASP A 343 16.23 18.24 14.53
CA ASP A 343 15.50 19.48 14.25
C ASP A 343 14.12 19.19 13.64
N LEU A 344 13.13 19.08 14.52
CA LEU A 344 11.72 18.93 14.15
C LEU A 344 11.02 20.27 13.88
N SER A 345 11.67 21.42 14.16
CA SER A 345 11.06 22.74 14.04
C SER A 345 10.67 23.11 12.62
N THR A 346 11.41 22.60 11.65
CA THR A 346 11.15 22.81 10.23
C THR A 346 10.07 21.89 9.66
N LEU A 347 9.73 20.80 10.36
CA LEU A 347 8.79 19.80 9.90
C LEU A 347 7.36 20.13 10.31
N ARG A 348 6.53 20.53 9.35
CA ARG A 348 5.13 20.90 9.61
C ARG A 348 4.20 19.70 9.71
N SER A 349 4.36 18.71 8.84
CA SER A 349 3.53 17.52 8.83
C SER A 349 4.25 16.31 8.26
N VAL A 350 3.70 15.14 8.52
CA VAL A 350 4.12 13.88 7.92
C VAL A 350 2.93 13.18 7.28
N GLU A 351 3.09 12.73 6.04
CA GLU A 351 2.04 12.07 5.26
C GLU A 351 2.52 10.71 4.75
N MET A 352 1.69 9.70 4.96
CA MET A 352 1.94 8.35 4.46
C MET A 352 1.18 8.14 3.16
N VAL A 353 1.91 7.83 2.10
CA VAL A 353 1.36 7.56 0.77
C VAL A 353 1.53 6.07 0.49
N ASP A 354 0.48 5.32 0.75
CA ASP A 354 0.42 3.87 0.58
C ASP A 354 -0.49 3.47 -0.59
N GLN A 355 -0.52 2.18 -0.93
CA GLN A 355 -1.31 1.60 -2.01
C GLN A 355 -2.80 1.42 -1.67
N ASN A 356 -3.25 1.85 -0.48
CA ASN A 356 -4.67 1.78 -0.13
C ASN A 356 -5.50 2.65 -1.07
N PRO A 357 -6.74 2.24 -1.40
CA PRO A 357 -7.64 3.02 -2.25
C PRO A 357 -7.82 4.46 -1.74
N ILE A 358 -7.99 5.43 -2.65
CA ILE A 358 -8.21 6.86 -2.34
C ILE A 358 -9.56 7.15 -1.66
N GLY A 359 -10.41 6.15 -1.51
CA GLY A 359 -11.68 6.24 -0.79
C GLY A 359 -12.27 4.86 -0.57
N LYS A 360 -13.17 4.75 0.41
CA LYS A 360 -13.85 3.50 0.77
C LYS A 360 -15.17 3.27 0.01
N SER A 361 -15.64 4.27 -0.72
CA SER A 361 -16.91 4.24 -1.47
C SER A 361 -16.62 3.99 -2.95
N SER A 362 -17.46 3.19 -3.60
CA SER A 362 -17.49 3.01 -5.06
C SER A 362 -17.66 4.32 -5.84
N ARG A 363 -18.17 5.37 -5.17
CA ARG A 363 -18.34 6.73 -5.73
C ARG A 363 -17.10 7.61 -5.59
N SER A 364 -16.07 7.16 -4.89
CA SER A 364 -14.80 7.89 -4.86
C SER A 364 -14.13 7.80 -6.22
N ASN A 365 -13.60 8.90 -6.72
CA ASN A 365 -12.91 8.97 -8.01
C ASN A 365 -11.77 10.00 -7.99
N PRO A 366 -10.84 9.92 -8.95
CA PRO A 366 -9.68 10.81 -9.00
C PRO A 366 -10.05 12.29 -9.05
N VAL A 367 -11.01 12.67 -9.90
CA VAL A 367 -11.35 14.09 -10.11
C VAL A 367 -11.95 14.75 -8.87
N THR A 368 -12.69 13.99 -8.04
CA THR A 368 -13.20 14.49 -6.76
C THR A 368 -12.08 14.60 -5.73
N TYR A 369 -11.16 13.63 -5.72
CA TYR A 369 -10.06 13.59 -4.77
C TYR A 369 -9.11 14.81 -4.91
N ILE A 370 -8.78 15.18 -6.16
CA ILE A 370 -7.97 16.40 -6.46
C ILE A 370 -8.79 17.70 -6.46
N LYS A 371 -10.11 17.63 -6.14
CA LYS A 371 -11.06 18.77 -6.10
C LYS A 371 -11.27 19.49 -7.44
N ALA A 372 -10.91 18.89 -8.57
CA ALA A 372 -11.22 19.46 -9.87
C ALA A 372 -12.73 19.37 -10.19
N TYR A 373 -13.42 18.37 -9.64
CA TYR A 373 -14.85 18.20 -9.83
C TYR A 373 -15.69 19.36 -9.29
N ASP A 374 -15.22 20.03 -8.24
CA ASP A 374 -15.92 21.20 -7.68
C ASP A 374 -15.98 22.36 -8.69
N GLU A 375 -14.91 22.59 -9.44
CA GLU A 375 -14.88 23.61 -10.50
C GLU A 375 -15.70 23.19 -11.72
N ILE A 376 -15.68 21.89 -12.08
CA ILE A 376 -16.51 21.35 -13.17
C ILE A 376 -17.99 21.53 -12.85
N ARG A 377 -18.43 21.21 -11.62
CA ARG A 377 -19.83 21.39 -11.19
C ARG A 377 -20.28 22.85 -11.26
N LYS A 378 -19.40 23.79 -10.88
CA LYS A 378 -19.68 25.23 -11.01
C LYS A 378 -19.85 25.63 -12.48
N LEU A 379 -18.94 25.17 -13.36
CA LEU A 379 -19.01 25.45 -14.78
C LEU A 379 -20.35 25.02 -15.41
N TYR A 380 -20.87 23.85 -15.00
CA TYR A 380 -22.18 23.35 -15.47
C TYR A 380 -23.35 24.11 -14.87
N ALA A 381 -23.29 24.49 -13.60
CA ALA A 381 -24.32 25.30 -12.96
C ALA A 381 -24.41 26.72 -13.54
N ASP A 382 -23.31 27.25 -14.07
CA ASP A 382 -23.26 28.57 -14.72
C ASP A 382 -23.83 28.57 -16.17
N GLN A 383 -24.19 27.37 -16.72
CA GLN A 383 -24.77 27.33 -18.07
C GLN A 383 -26.19 27.90 -18.10
N PRO A 384 -26.58 28.60 -19.19
CA PRO A 384 -27.89 29.29 -19.29
C PRO A 384 -29.10 28.38 -19.02
N TYR A 385 -29.03 27.11 -19.47
CA TYR A 385 -30.10 26.13 -19.22
C TYR A 385 -30.18 25.75 -17.72
N ALA A 386 -29.04 25.51 -17.06
CA ALA A 386 -29.00 25.22 -15.65
C ALA A 386 -29.54 26.36 -14.78
N GLN A 387 -29.19 27.59 -15.11
CA GLN A 387 -29.68 28.80 -14.41
C GLN A 387 -31.20 28.95 -14.54
N ARG A 388 -31.75 28.76 -15.75
CA ARG A 388 -33.20 28.82 -16.00
C ARG A 388 -33.96 27.75 -15.27
N SER A 389 -33.37 26.54 -15.15
CA SER A 389 -33.96 25.40 -14.46
C SER A 389 -33.72 25.42 -12.94
N GLY A 390 -33.02 26.44 -12.42
CA GLY A 390 -32.71 26.56 -10.99
C GLY A 390 -31.69 25.53 -10.47
N PHE A 391 -30.88 24.95 -11.37
CA PHE A 391 -29.86 23.98 -10.99
C PHE A 391 -28.63 24.69 -10.43
N ASN A 392 -28.21 24.27 -9.24
CA ASN A 392 -27.00 24.73 -8.57
C ASN A 392 -25.91 23.64 -8.63
N PRO A 393 -24.65 23.90 -8.21
CA PRO A 393 -23.57 22.92 -8.30
C PRO A 393 -23.85 21.58 -7.59
N SER A 394 -24.79 21.50 -6.63
CA SER A 394 -25.12 20.24 -5.95
C SER A 394 -25.90 19.27 -6.83
N HIS A 395 -26.68 19.77 -7.80
CA HIS A 395 -27.42 18.95 -8.77
C HIS A 395 -26.49 18.17 -9.72
N PHE A 396 -25.28 18.69 -9.94
CA PHE A 396 -24.23 18.04 -10.74
C PHE A 396 -23.34 17.09 -9.90
N SER A 397 -23.78 16.69 -8.71
CA SER A 397 -23.08 15.74 -7.85
C SER A 397 -23.78 14.38 -7.87
N PHE A 398 -23.03 13.31 -8.18
CA PHE A 398 -23.53 11.94 -8.07
C PHE A 398 -23.51 11.42 -6.62
N ASN A 399 -22.98 12.18 -5.66
CA ASN A 399 -22.94 11.81 -4.24
C ASN A 399 -24.14 12.34 -3.42
N ILE A 400 -24.78 13.40 -3.88
CA ILE A 400 -25.86 14.11 -3.17
C ILE A 400 -27.17 13.91 -3.91
N ALA A 401 -28.28 13.79 -3.18
CA ALA A 401 -29.62 13.75 -3.77
C ALA A 401 -29.96 15.08 -4.48
N GLY A 402 -30.76 15.00 -5.53
CA GLY A 402 -31.18 16.13 -6.36
C GLY A 402 -31.03 15.85 -7.84
N GLY A 403 -29.79 15.77 -8.34
CA GLY A 403 -29.53 15.52 -9.77
C GLY A 403 -29.07 14.11 -10.09
N ARG A 404 -28.66 13.30 -9.10
CA ARG A 404 -28.25 11.92 -9.32
C ARG A 404 -29.44 11.00 -9.61
N CYS A 405 -29.21 9.91 -10.35
CA CYS A 405 -30.17 8.84 -10.49
C CYS A 405 -30.53 8.28 -9.11
N GLU A 406 -31.80 8.14 -8.81
CA GLU A 406 -32.30 7.71 -7.49
C GLU A 406 -32.20 6.20 -7.33
N GLU A 407 -32.35 5.44 -8.42
CA GLU A 407 -32.29 3.97 -8.40
C GLU A 407 -30.89 3.46 -8.07
N CYS A 408 -29.87 3.82 -8.84
CA CYS A 408 -28.47 3.45 -8.55
C CYS A 408 -27.77 4.42 -7.57
N GLN A 409 -28.47 5.44 -7.10
CA GLN A 409 -27.95 6.47 -6.19
C GLN A 409 -26.65 7.14 -6.67
N GLY A 410 -26.45 7.23 -8.00
CA GLY A 410 -25.29 7.85 -8.63
C GLY A 410 -24.11 6.89 -8.85
N GLU A 411 -24.26 5.59 -8.65
CA GLU A 411 -23.21 4.61 -8.95
C GLU A 411 -23.12 4.25 -10.43
N GLY A 412 -24.24 4.32 -11.16
CA GLY A 412 -24.37 3.93 -12.56
C GLY A 412 -24.63 2.43 -12.75
N PHE A 413 -24.45 1.63 -11.70
CA PHE A 413 -24.71 0.18 -11.68
C PHE A 413 -25.37 -0.24 -10.37
N ILE A 414 -25.98 -1.40 -10.39
CA ILE A 414 -26.63 -2.04 -9.23
C ILE A 414 -25.84 -3.30 -8.89
N LYS A 415 -25.39 -3.40 -7.63
CA LYS A 415 -24.71 -4.59 -7.14
C LYS A 415 -25.69 -5.64 -6.66
N VAL A 416 -25.63 -6.81 -7.26
CA VAL A 416 -26.40 -7.99 -6.84
C VAL A 416 -25.47 -8.92 -6.09
N GLY A 417 -25.63 -8.97 -4.76
CA GLY A 417 -24.81 -9.83 -3.89
C GLY A 417 -25.16 -11.30 -4.10
N MET A 418 -24.16 -12.11 -4.39
CA MET A 418 -24.28 -13.56 -4.55
C MET A 418 -23.70 -14.27 -3.32
N GLN A 419 -24.47 -15.19 -2.69
CA GLN A 419 -24.05 -15.86 -1.44
C GLN A 419 -22.75 -16.68 -1.56
N PHE A 420 -22.44 -17.22 -2.75
CA PHE A 420 -21.31 -18.13 -2.96
C PHE A 420 -20.42 -17.75 -4.16
N MET A 421 -20.67 -16.61 -4.80
CA MET A 421 -19.92 -16.10 -5.96
C MET A 421 -19.61 -14.62 -5.75
N ALA A 422 -18.74 -14.07 -6.60
CA ALA A 422 -18.51 -12.64 -6.61
C ALA A 422 -19.79 -11.87 -6.94
N ASP A 423 -19.96 -10.69 -6.32
CA ASP A 423 -21.08 -9.80 -6.61
C ASP A 423 -21.14 -9.48 -8.11
N VAL A 424 -22.32 -9.48 -8.69
CA VAL A 424 -22.53 -9.09 -10.10
C VAL A 424 -22.93 -7.63 -10.15
N GLU A 425 -22.27 -6.86 -10.98
CA GLU A 425 -22.59 -5.45 -11.25
C GLU A 425 -23.41 -5.36 -12.53
N LEU A 426 -24.68 -4.93 -12.41
CA LEU A 426 -25.59 -4.72 -13.54
C LEU A 426 -25.69 -3.22 -13.83
N VAL A 427 -25.61 -2.84 -15.10
CA VAL A 427 -25.83 -1.45 -15.51
C VAL A 427 -27.22 -1.00 -15.06
N CYS A 428 -27.34 0.16 -14.43
CA CYS A 428 -28.61 0.71 -14.00
C CYS A 428 -29.50 1.03 -15.22
N GLU A 429 -30.65 0.38 -15.34
CA GLU A 429 -31.58 0.57 -16.46
C GLU A 429 -32.15 1.98 -16.50
N ALA A 430 -32.49 2.57 -15.34
CA ALA A 430 -33.09 3.90 -15.25
C ALA A 430 -32.21 5.02 -15.78
N CYS A 431 -30.88 4.95 -15.62
CA CYS A 431 -29.99 5.98 -16.14
C CYS A 431 -29.06 5.50 -17.25
N GLY A 432 -29.19 4.23 -17.69
CA GLY A 432 -28.30 3.64 -18.70
C GLY A 432 -26.82 3.74 -18.33
N GLY A 433 -26.47 3.66 -17.04
CA GLY A 433 -25.11 3.80 -16.54
C GLY A 433 -24.62 5.25 -16.34
N LYS A 434 -25.41 6.25 -16.72
CA LYS A 434 -24.98 7.66 -16.74
C LYS A 434 -24.97 8.39 -15.40
N ARG A 435 -25.42 7.75 -14.30
CA ARG A 435 -25.36 8.24 -12.91
C ARG A 435 -26.29 9.40 -12.56
N PHE A 436 -26.76 10.17 -13.52
CA PHE A 436 -27.57 11.37 -13.35
C PHE A 436 -28.99 11.19 -13.92
N LYS A 437 -29.91 12.08 -13.53
CA LYS A 437 -31.23 12.25 -14.15
C LYS A 437 -31.06 12.87 -15.54
N ASP A 438 -31.98 12.57 -16.46
CA ASP A 438 -31.93 13.06 -17.84
C ASP A 438 -31.93 14.59 -17.90
N GLU A 439 -32.73 15.28 -17.06
CA GLU A 439 -32.75 16.74 -16.96
C GLU A 439 -31.37 17.37 -16.69
N ILE A 440 -30.52 16.71 -15.91
CA ILE A 440 -29.15 17.15 -15.61
C ILE A 440 -28.23 16.91 -16.81
N LEU A 441 -28.47 15.81 -17.54
CA LEU A 441 -27.71 15.46 -18.74
C LEU A 441 -28.03 16.35 -19.94
N GLU A 442 -29.17 17.06 -19.93
CA GLU A 442 -29.52 18.07 -20.93
C GLU A 442 -28.67 19.33 -20.81
N VAL A 443 -28.13 19.62 -19.61
CA VAL A 443 -27.18 20.73 -19.45
C VAL A 443 -25.88 20.40 -20.15
N ARG A 444 -25.50 21.21 -21.13
CA ARG A 444 -24.31 20.98 -21.94
C ARG A 444 -23.35 22.17 -21.89
N TYR A 445 -22.09 21.84 -21.81
CA TYR A 445 -20.99 22.77 -22.03
C TYR A 445 -20.23 22.32 -23.28
N ARG A 446 -20.26 23.14 -24.34
CA ARG A 446 -19.65 22.77 -25.65
C ARG A 446 -20.10 21.38 -26.12
N GLU A 447 -21.40 21.17 -26.19
CA GLU A 447 -22.09 19.94 -26.62
C GLU A 447 -21.84 18.70 -25.72
N LYS A 448 -21.06 18.83 -24.63
CA LYS A 448 -20.78 17.74 -23.69
C LYS A 448 -21.62 17.87 -22.42
N SER A 449 -22.27 16.78 -22.00
CA SER A 449 -22.93 16.67 -20.70
C SER A 449 -21.90 16.46 -19.58
N ILE A 450 -22.32 16.60 -18.33
CA ILE A 450 -21.47 16.31 -17.17
C ILE A 450 -20.96 14.86 -17.18
N TYR A 451 -21.78 13.91 -17.67
CA TYR A 451 -21.37 12.52 -17.82
C TYR A 451 -20.29 12.34 -18.88
N ASP A 452 -20.45 12.98 -20.05
CA ASP A 452 -19.44 12.91 -21.13
C ASP A 452 -18.08 13.41 -20.64
N VAL A 453 -18.05 14.44 -19.79
CA VAL A 453 -16.80 14.95 -19.19
C VAL A 453 -16.22 13.96 -18.17
N LEU A 454 -17.06 13.28 -17.39
CA LEU A 454 -16.58 12.25 -16.46
C LEU A 454 -15.98 11.04 -17.17
N GLU A 455 -16.43 10.75 -18.40
CA GLU A 455 -15.89 9.66 -19.23
C GLU A 455 -14.62 10.07 -20.00
N MET A 456 -14.28 11.35 -20.07
CA MET A 456 -13.01 11.81 -20.65
C MET A 456 -11.83 11.30 -19.84
N THR A 457 -10.73 11.00 -20.52
CA THR A 457 -9.43 10.84 -19.84
C THR A 457 -8.94 12.17 -19.29
N VAL A 458 -7.97 12.15 -18.39
CA VAL A 458 -7.34 13.39 -17.88
C VAL A 458 -6.73 14.19 -19.04
N ASP A 459 -6.06 13.52 -20.00
CA ASP A 459 -5.46 14.18 -21.16
C ASP A 459 -6.51 14.82 -22.06
N ASP A 460 -7.60 14.11 -22.37
CA ASP A 460 -8.71 14.65 -23.17
C ASP A 460 -9.39 15.83 -22.48
N ALA A 461 -9.59 15.75 -21.17
CA ALA A 461 -10.20 16.82 -20.40
C ALA A 461 -9.32 18.09 -20.36
N ILE A 462 -8.00 17.93 -20.19
CA ILE A 462 -7.07 19.06 -20.28
C ILE A 462 -7.12 19.71 -21.66
N ALA A 463 -7.16 18.93 -22.73
CA ALA A 463 -7.29 19.44 -24.09
C ALA A 463 -8.64 20.15 -24.28
N PHE A 464 -9.76 19.53 -23.88
CA PHE A 464 -11.11 20.06 -24.01
C PHE A 464 -11.29 21.42 -23.30
N PHE A 465 -10.87 21.51 -22.03
CA PHE A 465 -10.95 22.78 -21.29
C PHE A 465 -9.90 23.80 -21.74
N GLY A 466 -8.78 23.35 -22.34
CA GLY A 466 -7.68 24.19 -22.83
C GLY A 466 -8.02 25.02 -24.08
N GLU A 467 -9.05 24.65 -24.84
CA GLU A 467 -9.49 25.41 -26.01
C GLU A 467 -10.07 26.77 -25.61
N GLU A 468 -10.63 26.92 -24.41
CA GLU A 468 -11.15 28.20 -23.89
C GLU A 468 -10.14 28.93 -22.99
N LYS A 469 -9.13 29.50 -23.59
CA LYS A 469 -8.03 30.20 -22.88
C LYS A 469 -8.46 31.39 -22.01
N LYS A 470 -9.64 32.00 -22.26
CA LYS A 470 -10.13 33.17 -21.50
C LYS A 470 -10.97 32.80 -20.27
N ASN A 471 -11.47 31.59 -20.17
CA ASN A 471 -12.34 31.16 -19.07
C ASN A 471 -11.51 30.82 -17.81
N ALA A 472 -11.67 31.62 -16.75
CA ALA A 472 -10.95 31.44 -15.49
C ALA A 472 -11.27 30.08 -14.81
N THR A 473 -12.51 29.58 -14.93
CA THR A 473 -12.91 28.30 -14.37
C THR A 473 -12.23 27.14 -15.10
N CYS A 474 -12.15 27.20 -16.44
CA CYS A 474 -11.41 26.21 -17.24
C CYS A 474 -9.91 26.19 -16.88
N LYS A 475 -9.29 27.35 -16.65
CA LYS A 475 -7.90 27.43 -16.20
C LYS A 475 -7.71 26.68 -14.86
N ARG A 476 -8.58 26.94 -13.87
CA ARG A 476 -8.53 26.26 -12.56
C ARG A 476 -8.75 24.76 -12.68
N ILE A 477 -9.65 24.31 -13.57
CA ILE A 477 -9.84 22.87 -13.83
C ILE A 477 -8.53 22.26 -14.34
N ILE A 478 -7.88 22.87 -15.32
CA ILE A 478 -6.63 22.41 -15.91
C ILE A 478 -5.51 22.37 -14.86
N GLU A 479 -5.36 23.43 -14.07
CA GLU A 479 -4.36 23.51 -12.99
C GLU A 479 -4.50 22.37 -11.98
N ARG A 480 -5.75 21.95 -11.68
CA ARG A 480 -6.00 20.81 -10.80
C ARG A 480 -5.80 19.44 -11.48
N LEU A 481 -6.05 19.34 -12.79
CA LEU A 481 -5.89 18.09 -13.55
C LEU A 481 -4.42 17.81 -13.93
N ARG A 482 -3.64 18.87 -14.21
CA ARG A 482 -2.24 18.76 -14.66
C ARG A 482 -1.36 17.87 -13.77
N PRO A 483 -1.42 17.93 -12.43
CA PRO A 483 -0.66 17.01 -11.58
C PRO A 483 -0.95 15.52 -11.81
N LEU A 484 -2.18 15.15 -12.21
CA LEU A 484 -2.48 13.77 -12.60
C LEU A 484 -1.73 13.36 -13.88
N GLN A 485 -1.63 14.27 -14.85
CA GLN A 485 -0.87 14.04 -16.08
C GLN A 485 0.64 13.92 -15.78
N GLU A 486 1.16 14.82 -14.93
CA GLU A 486 2.58 14.84 -14.53
C GLU A 486 3.02 13.55 -13.83
N VAL A 487 2.15 12.93 -13.03
CA VAL A 487 2.43 11.61 -12.40
C VAL A 487 2.13 10.41 -13.33
N GLY A 488 1.88 10.65 -14.61
CA GLY A 488 1.66 9.58 -15.60
C GLY A 488 0.26 8.97 -15.59
N LEU A 489 -0.75 9.66 -15.05
CA LEU A 489 -2.15 9.22 -15.00
C LEU A 489 -3.04 9.93 -16.04
N GLY A 490 -2.46 10.40 -17.15
CA GLY A 490 -3.20 11.07 -18.22
C GLY A 490 -4.28 10.21 -18.86
N TYR A 491 -4.13 8.91 -18.82
CA TYR A 491 -5.04 7.93 -19.43
C TYR A 491 -6.26 7.54 -18.61
N ILE A 492 -6.28 7.80 -17.28
CA ILE A 492 -7.42 7.44 -16.43
C ILE A 492 -8.62 8.35 -16.72
N ARG A 493 -9.85 7.81 -16.60
CA ARG A 493 -11.06 8.62 -16.76
C ARG A 493 -11.31 9.43 -15.50
N LEU A 494 -11.83 10.64 -15.66
CA LEU A 494 -12.16 11.54 -14.55
C LEU A 494 -13.13 10.90 -13.55
N GLY A 495 -14.16 10.21 -14.06
CA GLY A 495 -15.20 9.54 -13.28
C GLY A 495 -14.90 8.09 -12.91
N GLN A 496 -13.70 7.58 -13.17
CA GLN A 496 -13.32 6.20 -12.85
C GLN A 496 -13.42 5.95 -11.34
N SER A 497 -14.06 4.83 -10.95
CA SER A 497 -14.17 4.47 -9.53
C SER A 497 -12.79 4.18 -8.93
N SER A 498 -12.56 4.65 -7.70
CA SER A 498 -11.32 4.36 -6.98
C SER A 498 -11.13 2.86 -6.70
N SER A 499 -12.20 2.07 -6.70
CA SER A 499 -12.13 0.62 -6.52
C SER A 499 -11.56 -0.13 -7.73
N THR A 500 -11.55 0.51 -8.91
CA THR A 500 -11.00 -0.06 -10.16
C THR A 500 -9.57 0.40 -10.44
N LEU A 501 -9.03 1.30 -9.61
CA LEU A 501 -7.65 1.73 -9.70
C LEU A 501 -6.73 0.68 -9.08
N SER A 502 -5.60 0.43 -9.71
CA SER A 502 -4.51 -0.35 -9.11
C SER A 502 -3.94 0.35 -7.86
N GLY A 503 -3.22 -0.40 -7.03
CA GLY A 503 -2.55 0.18 -5.85
C GLY A 503 -1.59 1.31 -6.23
N GLY A 504 -0.81 1.13 -7.28
CA GLY A 504 0.11 2.16 -7.81
C GLY A 504 -0.60 3.38 -8.38
N GLU A 505 -1.72 3.20 -9.11
CA GLU A 505 -2.54 4.32 -9.58
C GLU A 505 -3.12 5.12 -8.42
N SER A 506 -3.68 4.44 -7.41
CA SER A 506 -4.21 5.08 -6.19
C SER A 506 -3.14 5.91 -5.47
N GLN A 507 -1.92 5.39 -5.39
CA GLN A 507 -0.78 6.08 -4.79
C GLN A 507 -0.38 7.32 -5.58
N ARG A 508 -0.33 7.23 -6.91
CA ARG A 508 -0.04 8.38 -7.80
C ARG A 508 -1.13 9.45 -7.76
N VAL A 509 -2.42 9.08 -7.62
CA VAL A 509 -3.49 10.08 -7.40
C VAL A 509 -3.29 10.83 -6.07
N LYS A 510 -2.87 10.14 -5.00
CA LYS A 510 -2.51 10.79 -3.74
C LYS A 510 -1.35 11.76 -3.94
N LEU A 511 -0.30 11.35 -4.64
CA LEU A 511 0.85 12.19 -4.98
C LEU A 511 0.43 13.44 -5.77
N ALA A 512 -0.39 13.28 -6.81
CA ALA A 512 -0.93 14.38 -7.61
C ALA A 512 -1.70 15.39 -6.76
N SER A 513 -2.45 14.93 -5.74
CA SER A 513 -3.18 15.82 -4.84
C SER A 513 -2.28 16.71 -3.99
N PHE A 514 -1.07 16.26 -3.67
CA PHE A 514 -0.08 17.09 -2.97
C PHE A 514 0.60 18.07 -3.92
N LEU A 515 0.88 17.66 -5.15
CA LEU A 515 1.41 18.56 -6.18
C LEU A 515 0.43 19.69 -6.55
N SER A 516 -0.88 19.43 -6.49
CA SER A 516 -1.92 20.40 -6.80
C SER A 516 -2.17 21.45 -5.72
N LYS A 517 -1.69 21.24 -4.49
CA LYS A 517 -1.79 22.23 -3.42
C LYS A 517 -0.76 23.32 -3.66
N GLU A 518 -1.22 24.56 -3.72
CA GLU A 518 -0.35 25.74 -3.65
C GLU A 518 0.51 25.63 -2.38
N SER A 519 1.76 26.08 -2.46
CA SER A 519 2.80 25.90 -1.45
C SER A 519 2.26 25.94 -0.02
N THR A 520 2.21 24.79 0.64
CA THR A 520 2.03 24.75 2.08
C THR A 520 3.30 25.33 2.69
N GLU A 521 3.18 26.43 3.43
CA GLU A 521 4.30 26.95 4.20
C GLU A 521 4.86 25.85 5.11
N GLY A 522 6.14 25.52 4.98
CA GLY A 522 6.85 24.54 5.78
C GLY A 522 7.08 23.17 5.11
N ASN A 523 8.06 22.47 5.63
CA ASN A 523 8.46 21.15 5.16
C ASN A 523 7.42 20.08 5.52
N VAL A 524 6.98 19.30 4.55
CA VAL A 524 6.17 18.09 4.73
C VAL A 524 7.04 16.89 4.44
N MET A 525 7.10 15.93 5.37
CA MET A 525 7.73 14.64 5.10
C MET A 525 6.71 13.68 4.47
N PHE A 526 6.97 13.28 3.24
CA PHE A 526 6.20 12.25 2.55
C PHE A 526 6.91 10.90 2.67
N ILE A 527 6.19 9.90 3.17
CA ILE A 527 6.68 8.53 3.28
C ILE A 527 5.93 7.67 2.26
N PHE A 528 6.66 7.14 1.28
CA PHE A 528 6.12 6.26 0.24
C PHE A 528 6.52 4.81 0.51
N ASP A 529 5.57 3.90 0.35
CA ASP A 529 5.81 2.47 0.49
C ASP A 529 5.68 1.78 -0.87
N GLU A 530 6.81 1.30 -1.39
CA GLU A 530 6.95 0.62 -2.67
C GLU A 530 6.23 1.35 -3.84
N PRO A 531 6.56 2.63 -4.10
CA PRO A 531 5.82 3.43 -5.08
C PRO A 531 6.03 3.02 -6.53
N THR A 532 7.01 2.18 -6.84
CA THR A 532 7.28 1.68 -8.20
C THR A 532 6.50 0.42 -8.56
N THR A 533 5.73 -0.13 -7.62
CA THR A 533 4.93 -1.34 -7.84
C THR A 533 4.02 -1.20 -9.06
N GLY A 534 4.12 -2.16 -10.01
CA GLY A 534 3.33 -2.18 -11.25
C GLY A 534 3.65 -1.04 -12.21
N LEU A 535 4.82 -0.42 -12.10
CA LEU A 535 5.24 0.64 -13.00
C LEU A 535 6.24 0.14 -14.05
N HIS A 536 5.98 0.50 -15.30
CA HIS A 536 6.96 0.41 -16.37
C HIS A 536 8.09 1.43 -16.14
N PHE A 537 9.30 1.18 -16.62
CA PHE A 537 10.48 2.08 -16.50
C PHE A 537 10.17 3.54 -16.86
N HIS A 538 9.36 3.78 -17.88
CA HIS A 538 8.95 5.12 -18.29
C HIS A 538 8.14 5.86 -17.21
N ASP A 539 7.27 5.16 -16.50
CA ASP A 539 6.45 5.75 -15.45
C ASP A 539 7.25 5.97 -14.16
N ILE A 540 8.30 5.15 -13.91
CA ILE A 540 9.26 5.38 -12.82
C ILE A 540 9.97 6.73 -13.01
N ASN A 541 10.35 7.08 -14.25
CA ASN A 541 10.97 8.37 -14.53
C ASN A 541 10.04 9.54 -14.18
N LYS A 542 8.76 9.48 -14.58
CA LYS A 542 7.76 10.51 -14.22
C LYS A 542 7.54 10.60 -12.70
N LEU A 543 7.56 9.46 -12.00
CA LEU A 543 7.45 9.43 -10.56
C LEU A 543 8.63 10.14 -9.88
N LEU A 544 9.86 9.91 -10.36
CA LEU A 544 11.07 10.59 -9.88
C LEU A 544 11.02 12.10 -10.14
N ASP A 545 10.50 12.53 -11.30
CA ASP A 545 10.29 13.95 -11.61
C ASP A 545 9.30 14.58 -10.61
N ALA A 546 8.22 13.89 -10.28
CA ALA A 546 7.26 14.35 -9.28
C ALA A 546 7.87 14.47 -7.87
N PHE A 547 8.72 13.51 -7.47
CA PHE A 547 9.47 13.61 -6.20
C PHE A 547 10.43 14.80 -6.20
N ASN A 548 11.15 14.99 -7.29
CA ASN A 548 12.05 16.14 -7.45
C ASN A 548 11.30 17.48 -7.36
N ALA A 549 10.09 17.56 -7.94
CA ALA A 549 9.24 18.74 -7.84
C ALA A 549 8.79 19.03 -6.39
N LEU A 550 8.49 18.00 -5.59
CA LEU A 550 8.17 18.18 -4.16
C LEU A 550 9.40 18.62 -3.36
N ILE A 551 10.57 18.03 -3.61
CA ILE A 551 11.81 18.42 -2.93
C ILE A 551 12.18 19.87 -3.26
N ALA A 552 12.04 20.28 -4.51
CA ALA A 552 12.27 21.67 -4.94
C ALA A 552 11.36 22.68 -4.22
N ARG A 553 10.20 22.26 -3.71
CA ARG A 553 9.30 23.05 -2.85
C ARG A 553 9.68 23.00 -1.37
N GLY A 554 10.80 22.39 -0.99
CA GLY A 554 11.30 22.29 0.38
C GLY A 554 10.73 21.11 1.18
N HIS A 555 10.14 20.11 0.54
CA HIS A 555 9.63 18.92 1.20
C HIS A 555 10.68 17.81 1.34
N THR A 556 10.44 16.87 2.24
CA THR A 556 11.29 15.69 2.48
C THR A 556 10.59 14.46 1.92
N ILE A 557 11.32 13.64 1.19
CA ILE A 557 10.82 12.38 0.62
C ILE A 557 11.54 11.19 1.27
N VAL A 558 10.78 10.28 1.85
CA VAL A 558 11.28 8.99 2.35
C VAL A 558 10.57 7.88 1.58
N ILE A 559 11.33 6.98 0.98
CA ILE A 559 10.81 5.91 0.11
C ILE A 559 11.27 4.57 0.67
N VAL A 560 10.35 3.63 0.84
CA VAL A 560 10.69 2.22 1.06
C VAL A 560 10.71 1.54 -0.30
N GLU A 561 11.88 1.09 -0.77
CA GLU A 561 12.03 0.61 -2.14
C GLU A 561 13.08 -0.50 -2.32
N HIS A 562 12.87 -1.27 -3.40
CA HIS A 562 13.77 -2.32 -3.88
C HIS A 562 14.29 -2.06 -5.30
N ASN A 563 13.65 -1.16 -6.03
CA ASN A 563 14.01 -0.85 -7.41
C ASN A 563 15.35 -0.14 -7.46
N MET A 564 16.31 -0.71 -8.22
CA MET A 564 17.68 -0.21 -8.28
C MET A 564 17.78 1.16 -8.92
N ASP A 565 16.92 1.49 -9.88
CA ASP A 565 16.92 2.79 -10.56
C ASP A 565 16.50 3.92 -9.60
N VAL A 566 15.53 3.65 -8.74
CA VAL A 566 15.09 4.59 -7.70
C VAL A 566 16.19 4.74 -6.62
N ILE A 567 16.80 3.64 -6.20
CA ILE A 567 17.87 3.66 -5.19
C ILE A 567 19.05 4.48 -5.71
N LYS A 568 19.46 4.31 -6.99
CA LYS A 568 20.50 5.12 -7.64
C LYS A 568 20.19 6.62 -7.62
N CYS A 569 18.91 7.00 -7.73
CA CYS A 569 18.49 8.39 -7.77
C CYS A 569 18.31 9.04 -6.40
N ALA A 570 18.37 8.28 -5.29
CA ALA A 570 18.25 8.81 -3.93
C ALA A 570 19.46 9.67 -3.53
N ASP A 571 19.24 10.66 -2.65
CA ASP A 571 20.32 11.43 -2.05
C ASP A 571 20.95 10.70 -0.86
N TRP A 572 20.14 9.91 -0.14
CA TRP A 572 20.53 9.14 1.04
C TRP A 572 19.87 7.76 1.03
N VAL A 573 20.61 6.76 1.50
CA VAL A 573 20.11 5.38 1.59
C VAL A 573 20.33 4.83 2.99
N VAL A 574 19.32 4.13 3.50
CA VAL A 574 19.38 3.32 4.73
C VAL A 574 19.12 1.87 4.32
N ASP A 575 20.13 1.02 4.34
CA ASP A 575 20.01 -0.39 3.98
C ASP A 575 19.88 -1.27 5.22
N LEU A 576 18.75 -1.98 5.32
CA LEU A 576 18.43 -2.87 6.43
C LEU A 576 18.67 -4.32 6.07
N GLY A 577 19.31 -5.04 6.97
CA GLY A 577 19.63 -6.44 6.75
C GLY A 577 20.35 -7.10 7.94
N PRO A 578 21.34 -7.98 7.66
CA PRO A 578 21.77 -8.48 6.33
C PRO A 578 20.80 -9.49 5.72
N LYS A 579 19.93 -10.12 6.51
CA LYS A 579 18.93 -11.13 6.09
C LYS A 579 17.54 -10.73 6.52
N ALA A 580 16.57 -11.62 6.32
CA ALA A 580 15.17 -11.45 6.71
C ALA A 580 14.90 -11.97 8.14
N GLY A 581 13.77 -11.56 8.74
CA GLY A 581 13.30 -12.04 10.03
C GLY A 581 14.30 -11.80 11.16
N ASP A 582 14.49 -12.78 12.04
CA ASP A 582 15.39 -12.67 13.21
C ASP A 582 16.87 -12.44 12.85
N ARG A 583 17.28 -12.80 11.62
CA ARG A 583 18.62 -12.54 11.09
C ARG A 583 18.75 -11.19 10.37
N GLY A 584 17.68 -10.39 10.37
CA GLY A 584 17.63 -9.02 9.85
C GLY A 584 17.53 -7.99 10.95
N GLY A 585 17.03 -6.81 10.60
CA GLY A 585 16.70 -5.75 11.54
C GLY A 585 17.87 -4.88 12.00
N SER A 586 19.03 -5.03 11.40
CA SER A 586 20.22 -4.18 11.65
C SER A 586 20.44 -3.24 10.48
N ILE A 587 21.10 -2.11 10.72
CA ILE A 587 21.60 -1.25 9.65
C ILE A 587 22.86 -1.91 9.07
N VAL A 588 22.85 -2.19 7.78
CA VAL A 588 24.00 -2.70 7.04
C VAL A 588 24.80 -1.55 6.46
N PHE A 589 24.09 -0.52 5.98
CA PHE A 589 24.72 0.68 5.43
C PHE A 589 23.81 1.90 5.62
N GLU A 590 24.43 3.05 5.81
CA GLU A 590 23.80 4.36 5.87
C GLU A 590 24.69 5.39 5.17
N GLY A 591 24.23 6.02 4.10
CA GLY A 591 25.03 6.94 3.30
C GLY A 591 24.45 7.20 1.90
N THR A 592 25.32 7.62 0.98
CA THR A 592 24.94 7.84 -0.42
C THR A 592 24.83 6.52 -1.21
N PRO A 593 24.05 6.46 -2.30
CA PRO A 593 23.98 5.28 -3.17
C PRO A 593 25.36 4.80 -3.67
N ASP A 594 26.25 5.73 -4.00
CA ASP A 594 27.60 5.42 -4.48
C ASP A 594 28.42 4.71 -3.38
N GLY A 595 28.28 5.14 -2.11
CA GLY A 595 28.86 4.45 -0.96
C GLY A 595 28.27 3.06 -0.73
N LEU A 596 26.96 2.89 -0.96
CA LEU A 596 26.27 1.60 -0.86
C LEU A 596 26.80 0.60 -1.88
N ALA A 597 27.05 1.00 -3.13
CA ALA A 597 27.62 0.14 -4.18
C ALA A 597 28.99 -0.43 -3.77
N GLY A 598 29.76 0.30 -2.93
CA GLY A 598 31.03 -0.16 -2.35
C GLY A 598 30.88 -1.12 -1.16
N CYS A 599 29.70 -1.25 -0.56
CA CYS A 599 29.47 -2.06 0.65
C CYS A 599 29.30 -3.55 0.32
N LYS A 600 30.33 -4.35 0.59
CA LYS A 600 30.32 -5.80 0.32
C LYS A 600 29.34 -6.59 1.19
N GLU A 601 28.95 -6.09 2.34
CA GLU A 601 28.03 -6.74 3.27
C GLU A 601 26.56 -6.57 2.84
N SER A 602 26.29 -5.50 2.09
CA SER A 602 24.96 -5.19 1.56
C SER A 602 24.63 -6.05 0.33
N TYR A 603 23.49 -6.74 0.38
CA TYR A 603 22.94 -7.38 -0.84
C TYR A 603 22.53 -6.33 -1.86
N THR A 604 21.86 -5.28 -1.44
CA THR A 604 21.44 -4.15 -2.29
C THR A 604 22.65 -3.52 -2.97
N GLY A 605 23.73 -3.27 -2.22
CA GLY A 605 24.98 -2.71 -2.75
C GLY A 605 25.63 -3.58 -3.82
N ARG A 606 25.63 -4.92 -3.62
CA ARG A 606 26.14 -5.86 -4.64
C ARG A 606 25.37 -5.81 -5.95
N TYR A 607 24.03 -5.76 -5.88
CA TYR A 607 23.19 -5.66 -7.09
C TYR A 607 23.34 -4.30 -7.76
N LEU A 608 23.49 -3.23 -6.99
CA LEU A 608 23.76 -1.89 -7.50
C LEU A 608 25.07 -1.83 -8.28
N ALA A 609 26.15 -2.37 -7.71
CA ALA A 609 27.46 -2.45 -8.36
C ALA A 609 27.48 -3.35 -9.61
N LEU A 610 26.67 -4.42 -9.64
CA LEU A 610 26.53 -5.28 -10.84
C LEU A 610 25.84 -4.53 -11.98
N ARG A 611 24.83 -3.73 -11.66
CA ARG A 611 24.08 -2.95 -12.65
C ARG A 611 24.93 -1.82 -13.24
N GLU A 612 25.78 -1.15 -12.43
CA GLU A 612 26.73 -0.14 -12.91
C GLU A 612 27.80 -0.70 -13.87
N LYS A 613 28.19 -1.95 -13.70
CA LYS A 613 29.15 -2.61 -14.61
C LYS A 613 28.54 -3.02 -15.95
N ASN A 614 27.22 -3.22 -15.98
CA ASN A 614 26.50 -3.65 -17.18
C ASN A 614 25.94 -2.46 -18.00
N GLU A 615 25.90 -1.25 -17.45
CA GLU A 615 25.58 0.02 -18.10
C GLU A 615 26.80 0.65 -18.80
#